data_03045f32e34cff179ff9d4e46df9f766
#
_entry.id   03045f32e34cff179ff9d4e46df9f766
#
_cell.length_a   1.000
_cell.length_b   1.000
_cell.length_c   1.000
_cell.angle_alpha   90.00
_cell.angle_beta   90.00
_cell.angle_gamma   90.00
#
_symmetry.space_group_name_H-M   'P 1'
#
loop_
_entity.id
_entity.type
_entity.pdbx_description
1 polymer ?
#
loop_
_entity_poly.entity_id
_entity_poly.type
_entity_poly.pdbx_seq_one_letter_code
_entity_poly.pdbx_strand_id
1 'polypeptide(L)'
;MERALPPQRNPQLFGQQTPERTGPGRRRSGRRTAVAVAGVLGLVAGGLAALAGTGAALAAAGPADAGTGLGSNWYASAPYLMPEDNSPPDAAAVMDATGQKAFQLAFILDKGGCSPAWGGTSSIDTDTTMPAVIQTIRAKGGDVSVSVGGYGGNKLGQGCGTPEATAAGYQKVITKYQLKAIDIDLEEPEYENSAAIHNEIGAARILQQNNPGLYISITTAGTSAGTGWFGQQMLNEAKSQGFTPDNYSIMPFDGGFNGASAQTDALVKFNQILQTTFGWTEANAYAHEGVSLMNGRTDAAEYFRQADFQTVLDFATAHKLARYTYWSVNRDRQCPGPVDPGLSGSCSSVAQNDWDFTKYTVKFAGATPPTSPSTPPTSPSTPPTSPPPTSPGTCADPAWSAATTYTTGSKVSYNSHEYHAKWWTLNENPSASGQWGVWSDDGPC
;
A
#
# COMPACT_ATOMS: atom_id res chain seq x y z
N MET A 1 -37.21 -4.46 -6.51
CA MET A 1 -35.85 -3.90 -6.67
C MET A 1 -34.94 -4.76 -5.81
N GLU A 2 -34.38 -5.78 -6.44
CA GLU A 2 -33.41 -6.69 -5.82
C GLU A 2 -32.10 -5.95 -5.64
N ARG A 3 -31.63 -5.84 -4.41
CA ARG A 3 -30.28 -5.33 -4.12
C ARG A 3 -29.28 -6.41 -4.54
N ALA A 4 -28.52 -6.16 -5.59
CA ALA A 4 -27.34 -6.96 -5.92
C ALA A 4 -26.35 -6.82 -4.75
N LEU A 5 -26.03 -7.92 -4.09
CA LEU A 5 -24.93 -8.00 -3.13
C LEU A 5 -23.62 -7.82 -3.91
N PRO A 6 -22.64 -7.09 -3.38
CA PRO A 6 -21.32 -7.01 -3.99
C PRO A 6 -20.68 -8.40 -4.03
N PRO A 7 -19.80 -8.69 -5.00
CA PRO A 7 -19.09 -9.95 -5.07
C PRO A 7 -18.27 -10.17 -3.79
N GLN A 8 -18.41 -11.36 -3.22
CA GLN A 8 -17.65 -11.77 -2.02
C GLN A 8 -16.18 -11.88 -2.38
N ARG A 9 -15.30 -11.13 -1.69
CA ARG A 9 -13.86 -11.22 -1.83
C ARG A 9 -13.36 -12.59 -1.34
N ASN A 10 -12.36 -13.15 -2.01
CA ASN A 10 -11.82 -14.46 -1.67
C ASN A 10 -10.88 -14.36 -0.44
N PRO A 11 -11.18 -15.00 0.69
CA PRO A 11 -10.39 -14.86 1.92
C PRO A 11 -9.01 -15.55 1.89
N GLN A 12 -8.67 -16.25 0.80
CA GLN A 12 -7.43 -17.05 0.74
C GLN A 12 -6.13 -16.26 0.63
N LEU A 13 -6.18 -14.96 0.33
CA LEU A 13 -4.98 -14.13 0.23
C LEU A 13 -4.45 -13.60 1.56
N PHE A 14 -5.19 -13.77 2.65
CA PHE A 14 -4.88 -13.13 3.93
C PHE A 14 -4.52 -14.11 5.05
N GLY A 15 -3.92 -15.25 4.73
CA GLY A 15 -3.25 -16.11 5.71
C GLY A 15 -4.12 -16.61 6.88
N GLN A 16 -5.35 -17.07 6.63
CA GLN A 16 -6.14 -17.67 7.69
C GLN A 16 -5.63 -19.09 8.02
N GLN A 17 -4.86 -19.21 9.11
CA GLN A 17 -4.73 -20.50 9.80
C GLN A 17 -5.98 -20.74 10.65
N THR A 18 -6.80 -21.71 10.26
CA THR A 18 -7.91 -22.20 11.08
C THR A 18 -7.37 -22.96 12.30
N PRO A 19 -7.83 -22.67 13.53
CA PRO A 19 -7.46 -23.49 14.69
C PRO A 19 -8.21 -24.83 14.63
N GLU A 20 -7.47 -25.93 14.65
CA GLU A 20 -8.01 -27.27 14.82
C GLU A 20 -8.78 -27.39 16.15
N ARG A 21 -10.03 -27.79 16.08
CA ARG A 21 -10.85 -28.14 17.22
C ARG A 21 -10.38 -29.51 17.80
N THR A 22 -9.71 -29.50 18.93
CA THR A 22 -9.62 -30.68 19.77
C THR A 22 -10.70 -30.64 20.84
N GLY A 23 -11.41 -31.76 20.99
CA GLY A 23 -12.60 -31.95 21.80
C GLY A 23 -12.34 -32.05 23.32
N PRO A 24 -13.40 -32.30 24.13
CA PRO A 24 -13.43 -31.89 25.52
C PRO A 24 -12.83 -32.90 26.51
N GLY A 25 -11.98 -32.42 27.40
CA GLY A 25 -11.38 -33.18 28.51
C GLY A 25 -11.70 -32.59 29.88
N ARG A 26 -12.65 -33.22 30.56
CA ARG A 26 -12.90 -33.41 32.01
C ARG A 26 -12.42 -32.36 33.03
N ARG A 27 -13.44 -31.83 33.75
CA ARG A 27 -13.38 -31.17 35.07
C ARG A 27 -12.60 -31.97 36.11
N ARG A 28 -11.75 -31.30 36.89
CA ARG A 28 -11.49 -31.63 38.32
C ARG A 28 -11.39 -30.34 39.13
N SER A 29 -12.18 -30.33 40.21
CA SER A 29 -12.24 -29.33 41.29
C SER A 29 -11.04 -29.48 42.23
N GLY A 30 -10.54 -28.36 42.80
CA GLY A 30 -9.55 -28.40 43.87
C GLY A 30 -9.28 -27.02 44.51
N ARG A 31 -10.03 -26.74 45.52
CA ARG A 31 -9.76 -25.99 46.78
C ARG A 31 -8.81 -24.79 46.83
N ARG A 32 -9.40 -23.74 47.37
CA ARG A 32 -8.85 -22.49 47.89
C ARG A 32 -7.81 -22.74 49.03
N THR A 33 -6.77 -21.92 49.09
CA THR A 33 -6.19 -21.49 50.35
C THR A 33 -5.65 -20.06 50.19
N ALA A 34 -6.18 -19.17 51.03
CA ALA A 34 -5.72 -17.79 51.19
C ALA A 34 -4.66 -17.80 52.32
N VAL A 35 -3.56 -17.08 52.14
CA VAL A 35 -2.68 -16.69 53.24
C VAL A 35 -2.35 -15.20 53.07
N ALA A 36 -2.78 -14.41 54.01
CA ALA A 36 -2.36 -13.03 54.24
C ALA A 36 -1.24 -13.03 55.25
N VAL A 37 -0.16 -12.29 55.05
CA VAL A 37 0.72 -11.82 56.16
C VAL A 37 1.21 -10.41 55.85
N ALA A 38 1.13 -9.61 56.90
CA ALA A 38 1.35 -8.18 56.99
C ALA A 38 2.84 -7.77 57.07
N GLY A 39 3.01 -6.51 56.79
CA GLY A 39 4.09 -5.60 56.83
C GLY A 39 5.25 -5.69 57.86
N VAL A 40 6.32 -5.00 57.53
CA VAL A 40 7.17 -4.24 58.50
C VAL A 40 7.87 -3.10 57.74
N LEU A 41 7.69 -1.87 58.23
CA LEU A 41 8.54 -0.70 57.94
C LEU A 41 9.92 -0.87 58.63
N GLY A 42 10.98 -0.44 57.95
CA GLY A 42 12.30 -0.24 58.54
C GLY A 42 13.08 0.85 57.82
N LEU A 43 13.10 2.06 58.41
CA LEU A 43 14.03 3.14 58.08
C LEU A 43 15.38 2.87 58.75
N VAL A 44 16.48 2.92 58.01
CA VAL A 44 17.82 3.25 58.56
C VAL A 44 18.57 4.12 57.57
N ALA A 45 18.99 5.29 58.06
CA ALA A 45 19.91 6.21 57.41
C ALA A 45 21.36 5.87 57.75
N GLY A 46 22.30 6.17 56.84
CA GLY A 46 23.67 6.44 57.19
C GLY A 46 24.74 5.80 56.33
N GLY A 47 25.64 6.61 55.80
CA GLY A 47 27.05 6.26 55.57
C GLY A 47 27.57 6.42 54.14
N LEU A 48 28.17 7.58 53.84
CA LEU A 48 29.11 7.74 52.72
C LEU A 48 30.36 6.88 52.89
N ALA A 49 30.74 6.13 51.88
CA ALA A 49 32.12 5.76 51.64
C ALA A 49 32.39 5.70 50.12
N ALA A 50 33.28 6.59 49.68
CA ALA A 50 33.79 6.61 48.32
C ALA A 50 34.81 5.49 48.12
N LEU A 51 34.60 4.62 47.16
CA LEU A 51 35.63 3.73 46.60
C LEU A 51 35.68 3.93 45.09
N ALA A 52 36.80 4.51 44.64
CA ALA A 52 37.15 4.60 43.24
C ALA A 52 37.43 3.20 42.70
N GLY A 53 36.56 2.67 41.88
CA GLY A 53 36.72 1.45 41.10
C GLY A 53 36.68 1.80 39.60
N THR A 54 37.79 1.57 38.89
CA THR A 54 37.88 1.63 37.43
C THR A 54 36.99 0.55 36.81
N GLY A 55 35.74 0.89 36.59
CA GLY A 55 34.79 0.08 35.81
C GLY A 55 34.84 0.51 34.36
N ALA A 56 35.19 -0.41 33.45
CA ALA A 56 35.00 -0.23 32.02
C ALA A 56 33.54 0.15 31.75
N ALA A 57 33.32 1.33 31.26
CA ALA A 57 32.01 1.76 30.80
C ALA A 57 31.58 0.87 29.62
N LEU A 58 30.66 -0.07 29.87
CA LEU A 58 29.83 -0.60 28.83
C LEU A 58 29.10 0.61 28.27
N ALA A 59 29.47 1.03 27.05
CA ALA A 59 28.73 2.02 26.31
C ALA A 59 27.28 1.49 26.19
N ALA A 60 26.38 2.12 26.95
CA ALA A 60 24.96 1.98 26.70
C ALA A 60 24.75 2.39 25.24
N ALA A 61 24.23 1.50 24.42
CA ALA A 61 23.78 1.86 23.09
C ALA A 61 22.87 3.08 23.27
N GLY A 62 23.30 4.21 22.69
CA GLY A 62 22.51 5.44 22.69
C GLY A 62 21.12 5.15 22.08
N PRO A 63 20.13 6.00 22.39
CA PRO A 63 18.81 5.84 21.78
C PRO A 63 19.00 5.79 20.27
N ALA A 64 18.45 4.72 19.65
CA ALA A 64 18.45 4.57 18.20
C ALA A 64 17.91 5.86 17.59
N ASP A 65 18.66 6.36 16.62
CA ASP A 65 18.53 7.66 15.99
C ASP A 65 17.07 7.96 15.66
N ALA A 66 16.58 9.10 16.13
CA ALA A 66 15.24 9.59 15.82
C ALA A 66 15.13 9.71 14.31
N GLY A 67 14.26 8.89 13.73
CA GLY A 67 14.02 8.66 12.32
C GLY A 67 14.51 9.72 11.34
N THR A 68 14.97 9.27 10.22
CA THR A 68 15.66 9.95 9.13
C THR A 68 15.00 11.20 8.56
N GLY A 69 14.14 11.92 9.23
CA GLY A 69 13.55 13.18 8.76
C GLY A 69 13.00 13.13 7.32
N LEU A 70 12.45 12.00 6.89
CA LEU A 70 11.83 11.88 5.57
C LEU A 70 10.67 12.87 5.45
N GLY A 71 10.58 13.54 4.29
CA GLY A 71 9.43 14.37 3.98
C GLY A 71 8.13 13.56 3.91
N SER A 72 6.99 14.19 4.18
CA SER A 72 5.66 13.59 4.13
C SER A 72 5.34 12.95 2.77
N ASN A 73 5.93 13.44 1.67
CA ASN A 73 5.82 12.87 0.33
C ASN A 73 6.22 11.38 0.25
N TRP A 74 7.18 10.95 1.08
CA TRP A 74 7.58 9.55 1.13
C TRP A 74 6.56 8.68 1.86
N TYR A 75 5.94 9.16 2.96
CA TYR A 75 4.85 8.46 3.62
C TYR A 75 3.59 8.42 2.74
N ALA A 76 3.34 9.51 1.99
CA ALA A 76 2.26 9.59 1.01
C ALA A 76 2.43 8.63 -0.17
N SER A 77 3.65 8.11 -0.42
CA SER A 77 3.97 7.17 -1.49
C SER A 77 4.44 5.81 -0.99
N ALA A 78 4.28 5.52 0.29
CA ALA A 78 4.73 4.27 0.89
C ALA A 78 3.86 3.08 0.42
N PRO A 79 4.36 2.14 -0.41
CA PRO A 79 3.60 0.97 -0.81
C PRO A 79 3.49 -0.02 0.33
N TYR A 80 2.40 -0.81 0.32
CA TYR A 80 2.18 -1.86 1.31
C TYR A 80 3.21 -2.98 1.20
N LEU A 81 3.73 -3.41 2.34
CA LEU A 81 4.64 -4.53 2.48
C LEU A 81 4.17 -5.41 3.66
N MET A 82 4.01 -6.70 3.42
CA MET A 82 3.76 -7.71 4.46
C MET A 82 5.08 -8.43 4.78
N PRO A 83 5.78 -8.09 5.85
CA PRO A 83 7.12 -8.67 6.11
C PRO A 83 7.07 -10.13 6.59
N GLU A 84 5.94 -10.63 7.07
CA GLU A 84 5.80 -11.99 7.62
C GLU A 84 4.96 -12.92 6.73
N ASP A 85 4.41 -12.43 5.60
CA ASP A 85 3.50 -13.21 4.76
C ASP A 85 3.72 -12.92 3.26
N ASN A 86 3.13 -13.76 2.40
CA ASN A 86 3.13 -13.59 0.94
C ASN A 86 4.54 -13.46 0.32
N SER A 87 5.49 -14.26 0.80
CA SER A 87 6.87 -14.31 0.30
C SER A 87 7.49 -12.89 0.19
N PRO A 88 7.70 -12.21 1.32
CA PRO A 88 8.18 -10.82 1.31
C PRO A 88 9.53 -10.70 0.59
N PRO A 89 9.73 -9.65 -0.22
CA PRO A 89 11.04 -9.33 -0.73
C PRO A 89 11.92 -8.74 0.37
N ASP A 90 13.24 -8.78 0.17
CA ASP A 90 14.15 -7.97 0.98
C ASP A 90 13.92 -6.48 0.69
N ALA A 91 13.44 -5.75 1.68
CA ALA A 91 13.16 -4.32 1.57
C ALA A 91 14.42 -3.52 1.16
N ALA A 92 15.60 -3.94 1.62
CA ALA A 92 16.86 -3.30 1.26
C ALA A 92 17.15 -3.45 -0.24
N ALA A 93 16.89 -4.62 -0.82
CA ALA A 93 17.04 -4.85 -2.24
C ALA A 93 16.02 -4.03 -3.07
N VAL A 94 14.78 -3.92 -2.59
CA VAL A 94 13.77 -3.05 -3.23
C VAL A 94 14.23 -1.59 -3.23
N MET A 95 14.75 -1.09 -2.09
CA MET A 95 15.29 0.28 -1.97
C MET A 95 16.44 0.52 -2.95
N ASP A 96 17.38 -0.42 -3.06
CA ASP A 96 18.52 -0.31 -3.98
C ASP A 96 18.09 -0.29 -5.46
N ALA A 97 17.12 -1.12 -5.81
CA ALA A 97 16.67 -1.26 -7.19
C ALA A 97 15.75 -0.11 -7.65
N THR A 98 15.01 0.52 -6.74
CA THR A 98 13.96 1.46 -7.11
C THR A 98 14.19 2.88 -6.60
N GLY A 99 14.97 3.04 -5.54
CA GLY A 99 15.08 4.30 -4.80
C GLY A 99 13.93 4.55 -3.83
N GLN A 100 13.03 3.58 -3.60
CA GLN A 100 11.96 3.69 -2.60
C GLN A 100 12.56 3.90 -1.22
N LYS A 101 11.96 4.80 -0.42
CA LYS A 101 12.46 5.13 0.92
C LYS A 101 11.47 4.83 2.03
N ALA A 102 10.18 4.75 1.76
CA ALA A 102 9.19 4.43 2.79
C ALA A 102 8.36 3.23 2.39
N PHE A 103 8.00 2.40 3.37
CA PHE A 103 7.10 1.26 3.20
C PHE A 103 6.01 1.32 4.25
N GLN A 104 4.80 0.88 3.87
CA GLN A 104 3.68 0.74 4.78
C GLN A 104 3.57 -0.72 5.21
N LEU A 105 4.03 -1.01 6.43
CA LEU A 105 4.02 -2.38 6.96
C LEU A 105 2.59 -2.80 7.33
N ALA A 106 2.12 -3.93 6.86
CA ALA A 106 0.75 -4.42 7.00
C ALA A 106 0.73 -5.82 7.63
N PHE A 107 -0.19 -6.15 8.51
CA PHE A 107 -1.15 -5.29 9.21
C PHE A 107 -1.07 -5.50 10.72
N ILE A 108 -1.35 -4.46 11.49
CA ILE A 108 -1.66 -4.61 12.91
C ILE A 108 -3.16 -4.90 13.05
N LEU A 109 -3.47 -5.96 13.77
CA LEU A 109 -4.81 -6.45 14.06
C LEU A 109 -4.99 -6.67 15.55
N ASP A 110 -6.22 -6.93 16.01
CA ASP A 110 -6.49 -7.31 17.40
C ASP A 110 -6.29 -8.81 17.61
N LYS A 111 -5.33 -9.17 18.46
CA LYS A 111 -5.16 -10.54 18.94
C LYS A 111 -6.29 -11.02 19.85
N GLY A 112 -7.13 -10.11 20.27
CA GLY A 112 -8.24 -10.26 21.21
C GLY A 112 -8.06 -9.40 22.46
N GLY A 113 -9.14 -8.77 22.89
CA GLY A 113 -9.16 -7.90 24.07
C GLY A 113 -8.36 -6.61 23.90
N CYS A 114 -8.42 -5.99 22.73
CA CYS A 114 -7.72 -4.75 22.43
C CYS A 114 -6.18 -4.88 22.54
N SER A 115 -5.64 -5.97 21.98
CA SER A 115 -4.22 -6.29 22.02
C SER A 115 -3.62 -6.25 20.62
N PRO A 116 -2.90 -5.17 20.23
CA PRO A 116 -2.32 -5.05 18.91
C PRO A 116 -1.26 -6.13 18.64
N ALA A 117 -1.36 -6.76 17.47
CA ALA A 117 -0.47 -7.83 17.03
C ALA A 117 -0.34 -7.85 15.50
N TRP A 118 0.83 -8.19 14.99
CA TRP A 118 1.04 -8.44 13.57
C TRP A 118 0.25 -9.65 13.11
N GLY A 119 -0.51 -9.49 12.02
CA GLY A 119 -1.42 -10.52 11.52
C GLY A 119 -2.44 -11.03 12.53
N GLY A 120 -2.68 -10.30 13.64
CA GLY A 120 -3.56 -10.71 14.74
C GLY A 120 -3.01 -11.85 15.61
N THR A 121 -1.76 -12.26 15.43
CA THR A 121 -1.15 -13.40 16.14
C THR A 121 0.13 -13.06 16.85
N SER A 122 1.04 -12.35 16.21
CA SER A 122 2.38 -12.00 16.73
C SER A 122 2.31 -10.72 17.56
N SER A 123 2.26 -10.86 18.90
CA SER A 123 2.17 -9.72 19.82
C SER A 123 3.31 -8.73 19.61
N ILE A 124 3.00 -7.44 19.50
CA ILE A 124 4.01 -6.38 19.38
C ILE A 124 4.96 -6.34 20.60
N ASP A 125 4.53 -6.79 21.78
CA ASP A 125 5.34 -6.74 22.99
C ASP A 125 6.56 -7.68 22.92
N THR A 126 6.41 -8.82 22.25
CA THR A 126 7.45 -9.86 22.10
C THR A 126 8.04 -9.91 20.68
N ASP A 127 7.59 -9.06 19.79
CA ASP A 127 8.06 -9.00 18.41
C ASP A 127 9.53 -8.59 18.31
N THR A 128 10.30 -9.38 17.57
CA THR A 128 11.72 -9.13 17.24
C THR A 128 11.95 -9.02 15.73
N THR A 129 10.99 -9.42 14.92
CA THR A 129 11.08 -9.44 13.44
C THR A 129 10.94 -8.03 12.88
N MET A 130 9.86 -7.33 13.23
CA MET A 130 9.61 -5.99 12.69
C MET A 130 10.66 -4.96 13.11
N PRO A 131 11.18 -4.94 14.35
CA PRO A 131 12.31 -4.07 14.68
C PRO A 131 13.50 -4.26 13.77
N ALA A 132 13.83 -5.50 13.36
CA ALA A 132 14.94 -5.78 12.46
C ALA A 132 14.68 -5.28 11.04
N VAL A 133 13.45 -5.49 10.50
CA VAL A 133 13.02 -4.96 9.20
C VAL A 133 13.08 -3.43 9.19
N ILE A 134 12.51 -2.79 10.21
CA ILE A 134 12.49 -1.33 10.34
C ILE A 134 13.92 -0.77 10.45
N GLN A 135 14.77 -1.41 11.22
CA GLN A 135 16.18 -1.01 11.36
C GLN A 135 16.91 -1.10 10.01
N THR A 136 16.67 -2.17 9.24
CA THR A 136 17.26 -2.34 7.90
C THR A 136 16.85 -1.21 6.96
N ILE A 137 15.56 -0.85 6.93
CA ILE A 137 15.04 0.26 6.12
C ILE A 137 15.63 1.59 6.56
N ARG A 138 15.65 1.85 7.88
CA ARG A 138 16.19 3.10 8.44
C ARG A 138 17.70 3.25 8.24
N ALA A 139 18.46 2.17 8.34
CA ALA A 139 19.90 2.16 8.09
C ALA A 139 20.24 2.57 6.63
N LYS A 140 19.30 2.39 5.69
CA LYS A 140 19.42 2.83 4.30
C LYS A 140 18.84 4.24 4.05
N GLY A 141 18.54 4.99 5.11
CA GLY A 141 17.97 6.35 5.00
C GLY A 141 16.47 6.35 4.65
N GLY A 142 15.79 5.23 4.86
CA GLY A 142 14.33 5.10 4.71
C GLY A 142 13.59 5.19 6.05
N ASP A 143 12.29 4.99 6.02
CA ASP A 143 11.43 4.86 7.21
C ASP A 143 10.18 4.03 6.88
N VAL A 144 9.32 3.83 7.87
CA VAL A 144 8.10 3.05 7.72
C VAL A 144 6.87 3.79 8.21
N SER A 145 5.72 3.53 7.57
CA SER A 145 4.40 3.66 8.13
C SER A 145 3.94 2.26 8.59
N VAL A 146 3.00 2.21 9.50
CA VAL A 146 2.30 0.96 9.84
C VAL A 146 0.83 1.12 9.49
N SER A 147 0.27 0.13 8.80
CA SER A 147 -1.16 0.04 8.53
C SER A 147 -1.83 -0.84 9.58
N VAL A 148 -2.93 -0.33 10.13
CA VAL A 148 -3.81 -1.04 11.06
C VAL A 148 -5.13 -1.33 10.35
N GLY A 149 -5.71 -2.51 10.55
CA GLY A 149 -6.93 -2.89 9.84
C GLY A 149 -6.69 -3.84 8.67
N GLY A 150 -7.15 -3.47 7.46
CA GLY A 150 -7.13 -4.34 6.29
C GLY A 150 -8.33 -5.29 6.25
N TYR A 151 -8.44 -6.15 5.22
CA TYR A 151 -9.63 -7.00 5.02
C TYR A 151 -9.81 -8.09 6.10
N GLY A 152 -8.76 -8.83 6.44
CA GLY A 152 -8.84 -10.00 7.33
C GLY A 152 -8.71 -9.69 8.81
N GLY A 153 -9.01 -10.70 9.66
CA GLY A 153 -8.75 -10.68 11.10
C GLY A 153 -9.67 -9.81 11.95
N ASN A 154 -9.40 -9.80 13.25
CA ASN A 154 -10.15 -8.96 14.20
C ASN A 154 -9.56 -7.55 14.23
N LYS A 155 -10.43 -6.54 14.34
CA LYS A 155 -10.03 -5.13 14.27
C LYS A 155 -10.02 -4.50 15.67
N LEU A 156 -9.07 -3.56 15.89
CA LEU A 156 -8.98 -2.87 17.18
C LEU A 156 -10.17 -1.95 17.40
N GLY A 157 -10.69 -1.26 16.39
CA GLY A 157 -11.87 -0.41 16.54
C GLY A 157 -13.11 -1.14 17.00
N GLN A 158 -13.25 -2.42 16.62
CA GLN A 158 -14.29 -3.30 17.14
C GLN A 158 -13.94 -3.86 18.53
N GLY A 159 -12.68 -4.34 18.70
CA GLY A 159 -12.26 -5.07 19.89
C GLY A 159 -12.00 -4.20 21.11
N CYS A 160 -11.62 -2.94 20.94
CA CYS A 160 -11.33 -2.00 22.04
C CYS A 160 -12.59 -1.31 22.59
N GLY A 161 -13.62 -1.15 21.77
CA GLY A 161 -14.93 -0.69 22.20
C GLY A 161 -15.08 0.82 22.44
N THR A 162 -13.99 1.59 22.53
CA THR A 162 -14.03 3.07 22.63
C THR A 162 -12.87 3.71 21.85
N PRO A 163 -13.03 4.99 21.43
CA PRO A 163 -11.95 5.73 20.77
C PRO A 163 -10.65 5.80 21.59
N GLU A 164 -10.77 6.01 22.89
CA GLU A 164 -9.63 6.16 23.80
C GLU A 164 -8.86 4.84 23.94
N ALA A 165 -9.57 3.71 24.07
CA ALA A 165 -8.95 2.40 24.17
C ALA A 165 -8.29 1.99 22.84
N THR A 166 -8.93 2.28 21.71
CA THR A 166 -8.39 2.07 20.36
C THR A 166 -7.13 2.91 20.15
N ALA A 167 -7.18 4.21 20.47
CA ALA A 167 -6.03 5.10 20.41
C ALA A 167 -4.87 4.62 21.31
N ALA A 168 -5.15 4.13 22.51
CA ALA A 168 -4.15 3.58 23.42
C ALA A 168 -3.48 2.33 22.82
N GLY A 169 -4.25 1.48 22.12
CA GLY A 169 -3.71 0.34 21.37
C GLY A 169 -2.74 0.78 20.27
N TYR A 170 -3.14 1.72 19.43
CA TYR A 170 -2.30 2.26 18.36
C TYR A 170 -1.09 3.05 18.88
N GLN A 171 -1.25 3.79 20.00
CA GLN A 171 -0.13 4.48 20.62
C GLN A 171 0.99 3.53 21.07
N LYS A 172 0.66 2.31 21.51
CA LYS A 172 1.69 1.29 21.79
C LYS A 172 2.49 0.93 20.55
N VAL A 173 1.83 0.78 19.38
CA VAL A 173 2.49 0.50 18.11
C VAL A 173 3.39 1.68 17.70
N ILE A 174 2.86 2.91 17.74
CA ILE A 174 3.61 4.14 17.43
C ILE A 174 4.85 4.24 18.31
N THR A 175 4.70 4.03 19.62
CA THR A 175 5.80 4.13 20.59
C THR A 175 6.82 3.02 20.40
N LYS A 176 6.37 1.77 20.23
CA LYS A 176 7.23 0.59 20.06
C LYS A 176 8.16 0.74 18.86
N TYR A 177 7.62 1.19 17.72
CA TYR A 177 8.37 1.29 16.47
C TYR A 177 8.82 2.72 16.14
N GLN A 178 8.58 3.68 17.03
CA GLN A 178 8.94 5.10 16.86
C GLN A 178 8.44 5.66 15.53
N LEU A 179 7.15 5.43 15.25
CA LEU A 179 6.53 5.77 13.97
C LEU A 179 6.37 7.30 13.82
N LYS A 180 6.52 7.75 12.58
CA LYS A 180 6.18 9.10 12.11
C LYS A 180 4.95 9.10 11.21
N ALA A 181 4.47 7.92 10.85
CA ALA A 181 3.28 7.74 10.01
C ALA A 181 2.50 6.51 10.44
N ILE A 182 1.17 6.58 10.34
CA ILE A 182 0.23 5.49 10.53
C ILE A 182 -0.87 5.58 9.48
N ASP A 183 -1.34 4.43 9.04
CA ASP A 183 -2.48 4.30 8.15
C ASP A 183 -3.57 3.49 8.85
N ILE A 184 -4.81 3.92 8.73
CA ILE A 184 -5.99 3.19 9.20
C ILE A 184 -6.72 2.69 7.96
N ASP A 185 -6.63 1.38 7.73
CA ASP A 185 -7.18 0.71 6.57
C ASP A 185 -8.53 0.08 6.94
N LEU A 186 -9.59 0.88 6.73
CA LEU A 186 -10.97 0.54 7.09
C LEU A 186 -11.60 -0.32 6.00
N GLU A 187 -11.68 -1.62 6.27
CA GLU A 187 -12.32 -2.60 5.41
C GLU A 187 -13.39 -3.43 6.16
N GLU A 188 -14.11 -4.28 5.45
CA GLU A 188 -15.10 -5.19 6.03
C GLU A 188 -14.44 -6.17 7.05
N PRO A 189 -15.12 -6.53 8.13
CA PRO A 189 -16.47 -6.09 8.54
C PRO A 189 -16.47 -4.80 9.39
N GLU A 190 -15.31 -4.23 9.68
CA GLU A 190 -15.18 -3.06 10.57
C GLU A 190 -15.84 -1.82 9.97
N TYR A 191 -15.55 -1.56 8.74
CA TYR A 191 -16.06 -0.43 7.98
C TYR A 191 -17.61 -0.45 7.81
N GLU A 192 -18.26 -1.62 7.97
CA GLU A 192 -19.72 -1.76 7.99
C GLU A 192 -20.34 -1.54 9.38
N ASN A 193 -19.52 -1.33 10.40
CA ASN A 193 -19.93 -1.15 11.79
C ASN A 193 -19.76 0.30 12.23
N SER A 194 -20.88 1.02 12.41
CA SER A 194 -20.85 2.43 12.81
C SER A 194 -20.13 2.69 14.13
N ALA A 195 -20.19 1.76 15.10
CA ALA A 195 -19.47 1.90 16.36
C ALA A 195 -17.95 1.74 16.16
N ALA A 196 -17.53 0.84 15.28
CA ALA A 196 -16.13 0.69 14.94
C ALA A 196 -15.61 1.91 14.15
N ILE A 197 -16.36 2.42 13.18
CA ILE A 197 -16.04 3.68 12.49
C ILE A 197 -15.87 4.83 13.51
N HIS A 198 -16.78 4.96 14.46
CA HIS A 198 -16.69 5.97 15.53
C HIS A 198 -15.40 5.83 16.34
N ASN A 199 -15.04 4.60 16.72
CA ASN A 199 -13.85 4.31 17.50
C ASN A 199 -12.58 4.60 16.70
N GLU A 200 -12.51 4.21 15.42
CA GLU A 200 -11.33 4.41 14.56
C GLU A 200 -11.09 5.90 14.27
N ILE A 201 -12.12 6.64 13.87
CA ILE A 201 -12.03 8.08 13.62
C ILE A 201 -11.68 8.86 14.89
N GLY A 202 -12.31 8.48 16.02
CA GLY A 202 -11.99 9.08 17.31
C GLY A 202 -10.55 8.75 17.77
N ALA A 203 -10.10 7.53 17.56
CA ALA A 203 -8.72 7.15 17.82
C ALA A 203 -7.72 7.93 16.96
N ALA A 204 -7.97 8.05 15.67
CA ALA A 204 -7.12 8.84 14.77
C ALA A 204 -7.01 10.31 15.22
N ARG A 205 -8.12 10.92 15.61
CA ARG A 205 -8.14 12.28 16.17
C ARG A 205 -7.33 12.40 17.45
N ILE A 206 -7.45 11.44 18.37
CA ILE A 206 -6.67 11.41 19.63
C ILE A 206 -5.18 11.24 19.32
N LEU A 207 -4.82 10.37 18.38
CA LEU A 207 -3.42 10.16 17.97
C LEU A 207 -2.82 11.42 17.37
N GLN A 208 -3.56 12.14 16.52
CA GLN A 208 -3.12 13.41 15.94
C GLN A 208 -2.81 14.45 17.02
N GLN A 209 -3.64 14.51 18.07
CA GLN A 209 -3.46 15.43 19.19
C GLN A 209 -2.25 15.04 20.07
N ASN A 210 -2.07 13.74 20.30
CA ASN A 210 -1.03 13.23 21.20
C ASN A 210 0.37 13.16 20.52
N ASN A 211 0.42 13.16 19.18
CA ASN A 211 1.65 13.01 18.41
C ASN A 211 1.75 14.13 17.35
N PRO A 212 2.10 15.37 17.74
CA PRO A 212 2.23 16.46 16.78
C PRO A 212 3.19 16.12 15.63
N GLY A 213 2.72 16.23 14.38
CA GLY A 213 3.49 15.90 13.18
C GLY A 213 3.44 14.43 12.78
N LEU A 214 2.65 13.59 13.45
CA LEU A 214 2.35 12.24 12.97
C LEU A 214 1.53 12.34 11.67
N TYR A 215 2.02 11.74 10.59
CA TYR A 215 1.28 11.59 9.34
C TYR A 215 0.21 10.51 9.51
N ILE A 216 -1.05 10.85 9.25
CA ILE A 216 -2.19 9.92 9.39
C ILE A 216 -2.93 9.83 8.06
N SER A 217 -3.04 8.62 7.51
CA SER A 217 -3.93 8.32 6.39
C SER A 217 -5.10 7.46 6.81
N ILE A 218 -6.24 7.66 6.15
CA ILE A 218 -7.41 6.79 6.25
C ILE A 218 -7.64 6.17 4.88
N THR A 219 -7.56 4.85 4.80
CA THR A 219 -7.80 4.09 3.57
C THR A 219 -9.15 3.38 3.68
N THR A 220 -9.93 3.35 2.61
CA THR A 220 -11.26 2.71 2.59
C THR A 220 -11.62 2.19 1.19
N ALA A 221 -12.67 1.37 1.11
CA ALA A 221 -13.14 0.82 -0.14
C ALA A 221 -13.54 1.90 -1.16
N GLY A 222 -13.10 1.72 -2.41
CA GLY A 222 -13.52 2.51 -3.56
C GLY A 222 -14.70 1.88 -4.28
N THR A 223 -15.52 2.71 -4.89
CA THR A 223 -16.60 2.29 -5.81
C THR A 223 -16.57 3.14 -7.07
N SER A 224 -17.27 2.72 -8.12
CA SER A 224 -17.43 3.55 -9.33
C SER A 224 -18.11 4.91 -9.07
N ALA A 225 -18.66 5.15 -7.88
CA ALA A 225 -19.22 6.42 -7.42
C ALA A 225 -18.27 7.20 -6.48
N GLY A 226 -17.00 6.82 -6.38
CA GLY A 226 -16.00 7.35 -5.46
C GLY A 226 -15.85 6.45 -4.24
N THR A 227 -16.67 6.61 -3.20
CA THR A 227 -16.80 5.66 -2.10
C THR A 227 -18.24 5.20 -1.94
N GLY A 228 -18.44 4.06 -1.24
CA GLY A 228 -19.76 3.53 -0.94
C GLY A 228 -20.45 4.26 0.22
N TRP A 229 -21.64 3.73 0.60
CA TRP A 229 -22.42 4.31 1.68
C TRP A 229 -21.65 4.36 3.01
N PHE A 230 -20.94 3.29 3.36
CA PHE A 230 -20.17 3.23 4.61
C PHE A 230 -18.97 4.19 4.60
N GLY A 231 -18.29 4.36 3.47
CA GLY A 231 -17.23 5.37 3.33
C GLY A 231 -17.79 6.78 3.51
N GLN A 232 -19.01 7.06 3.00
CA GLN A 232 -19.66 8.33 3.26
C GLN A 232 -20.01 8.50 4.76
N GLN A 233 -20.42 7.43 5.47
CA GLN A 233 -20.63 7.48 6.92
C GLN A 233 -19.33 7.77 7.67
N MET A 234 -18.22 7.16 7.26
CA MET A 234 -16.89 7.44 7.81
C MET A 234 -16.50 8.92 7.65
N LEU A 235 -16.70 9.49 6.47
CA LEU A 235 -16.43 10.93 6.23
C LEU A 235 -17.36 11.84 7.08
N ASN A 236 -18.64 11.48 7.21
CA ASN A 236 -19.58 12.20 8.06
C ASN A 236 -19.15 12.13 9.53
N GLU A 237 -18.67 10.98 9.99
CA GLU A 237 -18.15 10.79 11.35
C GLU A 237 -16.89 11.64 11.57
N ALA A 238 -15.95 11.65 10.65
CA ALA A 238 -14.77 12.49 10.72
C ALA A 238 -15.13 13.98 10.82
N LYS A 239 -16.08 14.44 9.99
CA LYS A 239 -16.61 15.80 10.07
C LYS A 239 -17.25 16.10 11.43
N SER A 240 -18.06 15.18 11.95
CA SER A 240 -18.78 15.37 13.23
C SER A 240 -17.81 15.48 14.40
N GLN A 241 -16.69 14.75 14.35
CA GLN A 241 -15.63 14.78 15.35
C GLN A 241 -14.63 15.94 15.15
N GLY A 242 -14.75 16.71 14.06
CA GLY A 242 -13.81 17.79 13.73
C GLY A 242 -12.40 17.27 13.42
N PHE A 243 -12.30 16.09 12.81
CA PHE A 243 -11.05 15.44 12.47
C PHE A 243 -10.78 15.54 10.96
N THR A 244 -9.56 15.90 10.62
CA THR A 244 -9.03 15.86 9.25
C THR A 244 -7.65 15.19 9.27
N PRO A 245 -7.48 14.03 8.65
CA PRO A 245 -6.17 13.38 8.47
C PRO A 245 -5.36 14.08 7.38
N ASP A 246 -4.13 13.64 7.16
CA ASP A 246 -3.33 14.09 6.01
C ASP A 246 -4.00 13.71 4.68
N ASN A 247 -4.67 12.55 4.64
CA ASN A 247 -5.51 12.18 3.49
C ASN A 247 -6.58 11.14 3.82
N TYR A 248 -7.62 11.13 2.98
CA TYR A 248 -8.58 10.05 2.79
C TYR A 248 -8.28 9.36 1.47
N SER A 249 -7.95 8.08 1.48
CA SER A 249 -7.65 7.30 0.28
C SER A 249 -8.76 6.31 -0.02
N ILE A 250 -9.09 6.15 -1.30
CA ILE A 250 -9.94 5.05 -1.75
C ILE A 250 -9.11 3.97 -2.46
N MET A 251 -9.64 2.74 -2.44
CA MET A 251 -9.11 1.57 -3.14
C MET A 251 -9.97 1.27 -4.38
N PRO A 252 -9.69 1.89 -5.55
CA PRO A 252 -10.53 1.73 -6.74
C PRO A 252 -10.20 0.43 -7.50
N PHE A 253 -10.46 -0.71 -6.85
CA PHE A 253 -10.35 -2.07 -7.39
C PHE A 253 -11.37 -2.99 -6.69
N ASP A 254 -11.54 -4.20 -7.18
CA ASP A 254 -12.51 -5.21 -6.72
C ASP A 254 -13.99 -4.75 -6.74
N GLY A 255 -14.26 -3.65 -7.41
CA GLY A 255 -15.59 -3.05 -7.53
C GLY A 255 -16.12 -2.97 -8.97
N GLY A 256 -15.58 -3.75 -9.89
CA GLY A 256 -15.95 -3.72 -11.32
C GLY A 256 -15.23 -2.63 -12.10
N PHE A 257 -14.01 -2.30 -11.71
CA PHE A 257 -13.19 -1.31 -12.40
C PHE A 257 -12.55 -1.89 -13.67
N ASN A 258 -12.81 -1.27 -14.80
CA ASN A 258 -12.27 -1.66 -16.10
C ASN A 258 -11.20 -0.66 -16.57
N GLY A 259 -9.95 -0.88 -16.08
CA GLY A 259 -8.79 -0.06 -16.43
C GLY A 259 -8.72 1.28 -15.71
N ALA A 260 -7.66 2.04 -15.99
CA ALA A 260 -7.31 3.26 -15.28
C ALA A 260 -8.34 4.38 -15.38
N SER A 261 -9.09 4.48 -16.49
CA SER A 261 -10.13 5.52 -16.63
C SER A 261 -11.24 5.36 -15.61
N ALA A 262 -11.67 4.12 -15.32
CA ALA A 262 -12.67 3.88 -14.28
C ALA A 262 -12.14 4.25 -12.88
N GLN A 263 -10.84 4.06 -12.64
CA GLN A 263 -10.19 4.47 -11.39
C GLN A 263 -10.12 6.00 -11.25
N THR A 264 -9.71 6.71 -12.31
CA THR A 264 -9.67 8.19 -12.30
C THR A 264 -11.06 8.81 -12.20
N ASP A 265 -12.07 8.22 -12.86
CA ASP A 265 -13.46 8.67 -12.74
C ASP A 265 -13.99 8.52 -11.30
N ALA A 266 -13.59 7.45 -10.61
CA ALA A 266 -13.93 7.26 -9.20
C ALA A 266 -13.24 8.32 -8.31
N LEU A 267 -11.99 8.67 -8.60
CA LEU A 267 -11.28 9.74 -7.89
C LEU A 267 -11.97 11.09 -8.08
N VAL A 268 -12.36 11.46 -9.29
CA VAL A 268 -13.14 12.69 -9.54
C VAL A 268 -14.42 12.73 -8.70
N LYS A 269 -15.14 11.61 -8.64
CA LYS A 269 -16.37 11.53 -7.82
C LYS A 269 -16.08 11.56 -6.34
N PHE A 270 -14.98 10.93 -5.90
CA PHE A 270 -14.58 10.99 -4.50
C PHE A 270 -14.19 12.40 -4.09
N ASN A 271 -13.50 13.14 -4.96
CA ASN A 271 -13.24 14.57 -4.77
C ASN A 271 -14.53 15.36 -4.54
N GLN A 272 -15.57 15.13 -5.35
CA GLN A 272 -16.87 15.78 -5.20
C GLN A 272 -17.55 15.45 -3.88
N ILE A 273 -17.40 14.20 -3.40
CA ILE A 273 -17.88 13.77 -2.08
C ILE A 273 -17.16 14.54 -0.97
N LEU A 274 -15.82 14.66 -1.04
CA LEU A 274 -15.03 15.43 -0.07
C LEU A 274 -15.44 16.90 -0.05
N GLN A 275 -15.60 17.53 -1.24
CA GLN A 275 -16.10 18.90 -1.34
C GLN A 275 -17.46 19.06 -0.65
N THR A 276 -18.42 18.19 -0.94
CA THR A 276 -19.78 18.24 -0.39
C THR A 276 -19.77 17.99 1.11
N THR A 277 -18.99 17.01 1.57
CA THR A 277 -18.94 16.63 2.98
C THR A 277 -18.31 17.73 3.83
N PHE A 278 -17.14 18.23 3.45
CA PHE A 278 -16.36 19.16 4.28
C PHE A 278 -16.54 20.64 3.90
N GLY A 279 -17.19 20.93 2.79
CA GLY A 279 -17.30 22.29 2.27
C GLY A 279 -15.99 22.81 1.66
N TRP A 280 -15.13 21.91 1.19
CA TRP A 280 -13.84 22.26 0.60
C TRP A 280 -13.98 22.71 -0.84
N THR A 281 -12.99 23.49 -1.29
CA THR A 281 -12.79 23.72 -2.73
C THR A 281 -12.28 22.44 -3.37
N GLU A 282 -12.42 22.31 -4.69
CA GLU A 282 -11.89 21.18 -5.45
C GLU A 282 -10.39 20.94 -5.17
N ALA A 283 -9.60 22.00 -5.23
CA ALA A 283 -8.15 21.91 -4.98
C ALA A 283 -7.84 21.48 -3.53
N ASN A 284 -8.62 21.94 -2.54
CA ASN A 284 -8.42 21.52 -1.16
C ASN A 284 -8.88 20.08 -0.94
N ALA A 285 -9.91 19.63 -1.64
CA ALA A 285 -10.34 18.23 -1.62
C ALA A 285 -9.24 17.32 -2.19
N TYR A 286 -8.65 17.66 -3.34
CA TYR A 286 -7.50 16.91 -3.90
C TYR A 286 -6.28 16.91 -2.98
N ALA A 287 -6.01 18.00 -2.27
CA ALA A 287 -4.92 18.08 -1.30
C ALA A 287 -5.13 17.20 -0.04
N HIS A 288 -6.31 16.58 0.10
CA HIS A 288 -6.63 15.60 1.15
C HIS A 288 -7.14 14.27 0.57
N GLU A 289 -7.08 14.10 -0.74
CA GLU A 289 -7.49 12.89 -1.43
C GLU A 289 -6.30 12.01 -1.74
N GLY A 290 -6.46 10.71 -1.57
CA GLY A 290 -5.46 9.72 -1.92
C GLY A 290 -6.04 8.54 -2.69
N VAL A 291 -5.13 7.78 -3.29
CA VAL A 291 -5.44 6.52 -3.96
C VAL A 291 -4.50 5.41 -3.48
N SER A 292 -5.08 4.26 -3.18
CA SER A 292 -4.37 3.00 -2.96
C SER A 292 -4.78 2.03 -4.07
N LEU A 293 -3.86 1.68 -4.95
CA LEU A 293 -4.08 0.79 -6.08
C LEU A 293 -3.84 -0.69 -5.70
N MET A 294 -4.15 -1.61 -6.60
CA MET A 294 -3.71 -3.01 -6.51
C MET A 294 -2.97 -3.38 -7.79
N ASN A 295 -1.74 -3.89 -7.68
CA ASN A 295 -0.94 -4.21 -8.85
C ASN A 295 -1.29 -5.57 -9.45
N GLY A 296 -1.44 -5.60 -10.77
CA GLY A 296 -1.74 -6.80 -11.53
C GLY A 296 -3.18 -7.27 -11.40
N ARG A 297 -3.38 -8.59 -11.24
CA ARG A 297 -4.69 -9.19 -11.08
C ARG A 297 -5.25 -8.96 -9.68
N THR A 298 -6.47 -8.47 -9.57
CA THR A 298 -7.19 -8.25 -8.32
C THR A 298 -8.01 -9.47 -7.89
N ASP A 299 -8.61 -9.43 -6.70
CA ASP A 299 -9.47 -10.49 -6.16
C ASP A 299 -10.71 -10.70 -7.04
N ALA A 300 -11.26 -9.63 -7.61
CA ALA A 300 -12.38 -9.67 -8.56
C ALA A 300 -11.96 -9.98 -10.02
N ALA A 301 -10.71 -10.41 -10.24
CA ALA A 301 -10.15 -10.71 -11.56
C ALA A 301 -10.10 -9.51 -12.53
N GLU A 302 -10.02 -8.31 -12.01
CA GLU A 302 -9.62 -7.12 -12.76
C GLU A 302 -8.09 -7.14 -12.97
N TYR A 303 -7.59 -6.36 -13.94
CA TYR A 303 -6.16 -6.33 -14.24
C TYR A 303 -5.70 -4.89 -14.36
N PHE A 304 -4.77 -4.49 -13.48
CA PHE A 304 -4.11 -3.21 -13.57
C PHE A 304 -2.61 -3.40 -13.85
N ARG A 305 -2.22 -2.93 -15.02
CA ARG A 305 -0.86 -3.04 -15.55
C ARG A 305 -0.08 -1.76 -15.31
N GLN A 306 1.17 -1.77 -15.71
CA GLN A 306 2.07 -0.61 -15.58
C GLN A 306 1.49 0.65 -16.28
N ALA A 307 0.82 0.50 -17.42
CA ALA A 307 0.18 1.60 -18.13
C ALA A 307 -0.98 2.22 -17.32
N ASP A 308 -1.77 1.39 -16.63
CA ASP A 308 -2.85 1.85 -15.77
C ASP A 308 -2.28 2.64 -14.57
N PHE A 309 -1.22 2.15 -13.95
CA PHE A 309 -0.51 2.84 -12.87
C PHE A 309 0.07 4.18 -13.33
N GLN A 310 0.64 4.24 -14.56
CA GLN A 310 1.12 5.50 -15.11
C GLN A 310 -0.04 6.50 -15.32
N THR A 311 -1.17 6.06 -15.86
CA THR A 311 -2.34 6.92 -16.08
C THR A 311 -2.87 7.50 -14.77
N VAL A 312 -2.99 6.67 -13.73
CA VAL A 312 -3.44 7.15 -12.40
C VAL A 312 -2.38 8.04 -11.74
N LEU A 313 -1.08 7.77 -11.95
CA LEU A 313 0.00 8.65 -11.49
C LEU A 313 -0.07 10.03 -12.15
N ASP A 314 -0.29 10.07 -13.46
CA ASP A 314 -0.41 11.33 -14.20
C ASP A 314 -1.61 12.14 -13.70
N PHE A 315 -2.75 11.49 -13.46
CA PHE A 315 -3.91 12.10 -12.81
C PHE A 315 -3.57 12.63 -11.42
N ALA A 316 -2.98 11.80 -10.57
CA ALA A 316 -2.61 12.16 -9.19
C ALA A 316 -1.65 13.35 -9.15
N THR A 317 -0.69 13.41 -10.08
CA THR A 317 0.27 14.50 -10.20
C THR A 317 -0.40 15.78 -10.70
N ALA A 318 -1.24 15.69 -11.75
CA ALA A 318 -1.93 16.84 -12.34
C ALA A 318 -2.88 17.51 -11.32
N HIS A 319 -3.58 16.73 -10.54
CA HIS A 319 -4.52 17.20 -9.52
C HIS A 319 -3.88 17.45 -8.15
N LYS A 320 -2.61 17.07 -7.96
CA LYS A 320 -1.85 17.18 -6.70
C LYS A 320 -2.52 16.41 -5.55
N LEU A 321 -2.85 15.15 -5.82
CA LEU A 321 -3.37 14.27 -4.78
C LEU A 321 -2.41 14.19 -3.60
N ALA A 322 -2.97 14.06 -2.40
CA ALA A 322 -2.20 13.94 -1.17
C ALA A 322 -1.47 12.60 -1.05
N ARG A 323 -1.95 11.53 -1.71
CA ARG A 323 -1.37 10.18 -1.60
C ARG A 323 -1.55 9.37 -2.89
N TYR A 324 -0.50 8.60 -3.20
CA TYR A 324 -0.51 7.58 -4.26
C TYR A 324 0.28 6.37 -3.78
N THR A 325 -0.37 5.26 -3.53
CA THR A 325 0.23 4.03 -3.03
C THR A 325 -0.42 2.80 -3.66
N TYR A 326 0.01 1.59 -3.28
CA TYR A 326 -0.58 0.36 -3.80
C TYR A 326 -0.34 -0.86 -2.92
N TRP A 327 -1.24 -1.82 -3.02
CA TRP A 327 -1.14 -3.20 -2.59
C TRP A 327 -0.56 -4.04 -3.72
N SER A 328 0.63 -4.68 -3.69
CA SER A 328 1.64 -4.60 -2.64
C SER A 328 3.03 -4.90 -3.23
N VAL A 329 4.08 -4.56 -2.52
CA VAL A 329 5.47 -4.87 -2.89
C VAL A 329 5.70 -6.38 -2.95
N ASN A 330 5.03 -7.17 -2.10
CA ASN A 330 5.08 -8.64 -2.13
C ASN A 330 4.68 -9.21 -3.50
N ARG A 331 3.76 -8.54 -4.17
CA ARG A 331 3.24 -8.91 -5.49
C ARG A 331 4.03 -8.31 -6.65
N ASP A 332 4.95 -7.37 -6.38
CA ASP A 332 5.60 -6.57 -7.44
C ASP A 332 6.71 -7.33 -8.17
N ARG A 333 6.33 -8.48 -8.71
CA ARG A 333 7.13 -9.35 -9.57
C ARG A 333 6.22 -10.19 -10.48
N GLN A 334 6.78 -10.65 -11.59
CA GLN A 334 6.10 -11.62 -12.44
C GLN A 334 5.98 -12.97 -11.72
N CYS A 335 4.88 -13.67 -11.96
CA CYS A 335 4.71 -15.00 -11.39
C CYS A 335 5.67 -16.02 -12.04
N PRO A 336 6.23 -16.98 -11.27
CA PRO A 336 7.01 -18.07 -11.84
C PRO A 336 6.09 -19.02 -12.64
N GLY A 337 6.56 -19.47 -13.82
CA GLY A 337 5.78 -20.30 -14.71
C GLY A 337 4.84 -19.49 -15.61
N PRO A 338 3.52 -19.81 -15.67
CA PRO A 338 2.58 -18.98 -16.43
C PRO A 338 2.55 -17.54 -15.88
N VAL A 339 2.50 -16.55 -16.76
CA VAL A 339 2.42 -15.14 -16.36
C VAL A 339 1.20 -14.88 -15.48
N ASP A 340 0.07 -15.48 -15.83
CA ASP A 340 -1.16 -15.43 -15.05
C ASP A 340 -1.56 -16.84 -14.55
N PRO A 341 -1.12 -17.23 -13.34
CA PRO A 341 -1.57 -18.46 -12.70
C PRO A 341 -2.91 -18.30 -11.97
N GLY A 342 -3.53 -17.14 -12.01
CA GLY A 342 -4.65 -16.72 -11.20
C GLY A 342 -4.24 -15.72 -10.12
N LEU A 343 -5.11 -15.53 -9.12
CA LEU A 343 -4.85 -14.65 -7.99
C LEU A 343 -3.67 -15.16 -7.16
N SER A 344 -2.78 -14.26 -6.77
CA SER A 344 -1.60 -14.58 -5.95
C SER A 344 -1.27 -13.42 -5.01
N GLY A 345 -0.93 -13.73 -3.76
CA GLY A 345 -0.41 -12.75 -2.79
C GLY A 345 1.07 -12.43 -2.99
N SER A 346 1.81 -13.23 -3.77
CA SER A 346 3.28 -13.14 -3.90
C SER A 346 3.77 -12.78 -5.30
N CYS A 347 2.89 -12.59 -6.27
CA CYS A 347 3.20 -12.11 -7.62
C CYS A 347 1.97 -11.45 -8.26
N SER A 348 2.17 -10.63 -9.28
CA SER A 348 1.12 -9.75 -9.81
C SER A 348 0.18 -10.40 -10.82
N SER A 349 0.54 -11.56 -11.38
CA SER A 349 -0.19 -12.22 -12.48
C SER A 349 -0.29 -11.38 -13.76
N VAL A 350 0.67 -10.47 -13.96
CA VAL A 350 0.90 -9.74 -15.21
C VAL A 350 2.38 -9.77 -15.59
N ALA A 351 2.68 -9.56 -16.87
CA ALA A 351 4.06 -9.46 -17.34
C ALA A 351 4.71 -8.18 -16.78
N GLN A 352 5.84 -8.32 -16.12
CA GLN A 352 6.63 -7.23 -15.54
C GLN A 352 8.05 -7.65 -15.21
N ASN A 353 8.92 -6.67 -14.94
CA ASN A 353 10.16 -6.89 -14.20
C ASN A 353 9.90 -6.70 -12.70
N ASP A 354 10.82 -7.18 -11.87
CA ASP A 354 10.73 -6.98 -10.43
C ASP A 354 10.67 -5.48 -10.10
N TRP A 355 9.72 -5.14 -9.25
CA TRP A 355 9.47 -3.80 -8.70
C TRP A 355 9.13 -2.72 -9.73
N ASP A 356 8.53 -3.07 -10.86
CA ASP A 356 8.06 -2.10 -11.85
C ASP A 356 6.99 -1.17 -11.28
N PHE A 357 6.10 -1.66 -10.42
CA PHE A 357 5.05 -0.86 -9.80
C PHE A 357 5.58 0.05 -8.69
N THR A 358 6.57 -0.39 -7.91
CA THR A 358 7.24 0.46 -6.90
C THR A 358 7.86 1.71 -7.51
N LYS A 359 8.31 1.67 -8.76
CA LYS A 359 8.88 2.84 -9.45
C LYS A 359 7.87 3.98 -9.62
N TYR A 360 6.56 3.71 -9.66
CA TYR A 360 5.52 4.75 -9.74
C TYR A 360 5.37 5.50 -8.42
N THR A 361 5.47 4.80 -7.27
CA THR A 361 5.45 5.46 -5.96
C THR A 361 6.67 6.34 -5.76
N VAL A 362 7.84 5.92 -6.24
CA VAL A 362 9.07 6.74 -6.24
C VAL A 362 8.89 8.02 -7.07
N LYS A 363 8.29 7.90 -8.26
CA LYS A 363 7.99 9.09 -9.10
C LYS A 363 7.01 10.04 -8.40
N PHE A 364 5.96 9.50 -7.76
CA PHE A 364 5.02 10.32 -7.00
C PHE A 364 5.69 11.05 -5.84
N ALA A 365 6.65 10.42 -5.15
CA ALA A 365 7.46 11.06 -4.13
C ALA A 365 8.37 12.19 -4.68
N GLY A 366 8.40 12.41 -5.99
CA GLY A 366 9.23 13.44 -6.62
C GLY A 366 10.68 13.03 -6.83
N ALA A 367 10.98 11.72 -6.76
CA ALA A 367 12.31 11.17 -7.02
C ALA A 367 12.38 10.49 -8.39
N THR A 368 13.58 10.39 -8.95
CA THR A 368 13.83 9.63 -10.17
C THR A 368 14.29 8.22 -9.78
N PRO A 369 13.59 7.17 -10.17
CA PRO A 369 14.05 5.81 -9.93
C PRO A 369 15.41 5.57 -10.62
N PRO A 370 16.32 4.76 -10.02
CA PRO A 370 17.55 4.37 -10.69
C PRO A 370 17.25 3.70 -12.03
N THR A 371 17.99 4.06 -13.07
CA THR A 371 17.95 3.32 -14.32
C THR A 371 18.61 1.97 -14.08
N SER A 372 17.84 0.90 -14.08
CA SER A 372 18.40 -0.45 -14.08
C SER A 372 19.35 -0.58 -15.27
N PRO A 373 20.57 -1.12 -15.10
CA PRO A 373 21.35 -1.52 -16.25
C PRO A 373 20.51 -2.58 -16.99
N SER A 374 20.09 -2.27 -18.20
CA SER A 374 19.48 -3.26 -19.07
C SER A 374 20.55 -4.28 -19.41
N THR A 375 20.61 -5.38 -18.67
CA THR A 375 21.28 -6.59 -19.16
C THR A 375 20.41 -7.13 -20.29
N PRO A 376 20.91 -7.13 -21.53
CA PRO A 376 20.20 -7.80 -22.59
C PRO A 376 20.06 -9.28 -22.22
N PRO A 377 18.92 -9.93 -22.47
CA PRO A 377 18.84 -11.37 -22.32
C PRO A 377 19.89 -11.99 -23.29
N THR A 378 20.85 -12.72 -22.76
CA THR A 378 21.75 -13.55 -23.54
C THR A 378 20.94 -14.71 -24.08
N SER A 379 20.37 -14.53 -25.28
CA SER A 379 19.99 -15.64 -26.15
C SER A 379 21.21 -16.13 -26.90
N PRO A 380 21.44 -17.43 -26.98
CA PRO A 380 22.51 -17.96 -27.83
C PRO A 380 22.17 -17.67 -29.29
N SER A 381 22.99 -16.85 -29.92
CA SER A 381 22.91 -16.53 -31.33
C SER A 381 23.51 -17.68 -32.16
N THR A 382 22.65 -18.32 -32.93
CA THR A 382 23.08 -18.91 -34.21
C THR A 382 22.70 -17.94 -35.32
N PRO A 383 23.63 -17.54 -36.20
CA PRO A 383 23.31 -16.58 -37.24
C PRO A 383 22.55 -17.26 -38.38
N PRO A 384 21.41 -16.72 -38.83
CA PRO A 384 20.97 -16.99 -40.20
C PRO A 384 21.61 -15.98 -41.14
N THR A 385 22.18 -16.48 -42.19
CA THR A 385 22.69 -15.79 -43.39
C THR A 385 21.60 -14.89 -43.96
N SER A 386 21.87 -13.59 -44.01
CA SER A 386 21.00 -12.60 -44.67
C SER A 386 21.11 -12.71 -46.21
N PRO A 387 19.99 -12.61 -46.94
CA PRO A 387 19.99 -12.24 -48.35
C PRO A 387 20.28 -10.73 -48.50
N PRO A 388 20.74 -10.26 -49.65
CA PRO A 388 21.14 -8.86 -49.86
C PRO A 388 19.93 -7.90 -49.90
N PRO A 389 20.14 -6.60 -49.60
CA PRO A 389 19.09 -5.63 -49.45
C PRO A 389 18.41 -5.29 -50.77
N THR A 390 17.08 -5.40 -50.79
CA THR A 390 16.26 -4.78 -51.82
C THR A 390 16.08 -3.30 -51.48
N SER A 391 16.08 -2.45 -52.48
CA SER A 391 15.93 -1.00 -52.39
C SER A 391 14.70 -0.53 -51.59
N PRO A 392 14.78 0.65 -50.92
CA PRO A 392 13.68 1.16 -50.14
C PRO A 392 12.48 1.46 -51.03
N GLY A 393 11.37 0.75 -50.81
CA GLY A 393 10.07 1.12 -51.30
C GLY A 393 9.55 2.38 -50.56
N THR A 394 8.87 3.27 -51.27
CA THR A 394 8.15 4.39 -50.66
C THR A 394 6.87 3.87 -50.05
N CYS A 395 6.71 4.04 -48.72
CA CYS A 395 5.46 3.71 -48.04
C CYS A 395 4.28 4.48 -48.61
N ALA A 396 3.10 3.84 -48.71
CA ALA A 396 1.91 4.41 -49.29
C ALA A 396 1.14 5.30 -48.28
N ASP A 397 1.23 5.00 -46.99
CA ASP A 397 0.52 5.71 -45.95
C ASP A 397 1.30 6.94 -45.41
N PRO A 398 0.59 7.98 -44.93
CA PRO A 398 1.22 9.21 -44.43
C PRO A 398 2.19 8.93 -43.30
N ALA A 399 3.28 9.69 -43.21
CA ALA A 399 4.22 9.57 -42.11
C ALA A 399 3.56 9.86 -40.74
N TRP A 400 3.83 9.03 -39.77
CA TRP A 400 3.39 9.23 -38.40
C TRP A 400 3.90 10.56 -37.81
N SER A 401 3.06 11.21 -37.00
CA SER A 401 3.40 12.45 -36.32
C SER A 401 2.98 12.38 -34.84
N ALA A 402 3.89 12.71 -33.93
CA ALA A 402 3.62 12.78 -32.49
C ALA A 402 2.52 13.80 -32.10
N ALA A 403 2.29 14.81 -32.94
CA ALA A 403 1.30 15.86 -32.71
C ALA A 403 -0.10 15.56 -33.27
N THR A 404 -0.27 14.42 -33.93
CA THR A 404 -1.52 14.05 -34.60
C THR A 404 -2.28 13.00 -33.80
N THR A 405 -3.56 13.24 -33.57
CA THR A 405 -4.47 12.24 -32.99
C THR A 405 -4.87 11.23 -34.07
N TYR A 406 -4.76 9.95 -33.73
CA TYR A 406 -5.18 8.83 -34.56
C TYR A 406 -6.31 8.08 -33.89
N THR A 407 -7.20 7.49 -34.66
CA THR A 407 -8.33 6.69 -34.19
C THR A 407 -8.28 5.31 -34.83
N THR A 408 -9.09 4.38 -34.32
CA THR A 408 -9.16 3.01 -34.84
C THR A 408 -9.21 2.99 -36.40
N GLY A 409 -8.27 2.26 -37.00
CA GLY A 409 -8.13 2.12 -38.44
C GLY A 409 -7.32 3.23 -39.12
N SER A 410 -6.89 4.29 -38.42
CA SER A 410 -5.95 5.28 -38.97
C SER A 410 -4.64 4.59 -39.38
N LYS A 411 -4.18 4.86 -40.61
CA LYS A 411 -2.95 4.27 -41.15
C LYS A 411 -1.83 5.28 -41.21
N VAL A 412 -0.62 4.84 -40.93
CA VAL A 412 0.61 5.66 -40.94
C VAL A 412 1.81 4.85 -41.38
N SER A 413 2.83 5.52 -41.89
CA SER A 413 4.17 4.92 -42.08
C SER A 413 5.15 5.44 -41.03
N TYR A 414 6.04 4.55 -40.55
CA TYR A 414 7.11 4.89 -39.64
C TYR A 414 8.27 3.88 -39.77
N ASN A 415 9.49 4.38 -39.90
CA ASN A 415 10.71 3.54 -40.05
C ASN A 415 10.60 2.46 -41.14
N SER A 416 10.08 2.79 -42.33
CA SER A 416 9.88 1.88 -43.47
C SER A 416 8.94 0.70 -43.20
N HIS A 417 7.99 0.88 -42.27
CA HIS A 417 6.85 0.00 -42.01
C HIS A 417 5.55 0.76 -42.08
N GLU A 418 4.49 0.09 -42.44
CA GLU A 418 3.12 0.58 -42.34
C GLU A 418 2.46 0.07 -41.07
N TYR A 419 1.67 0.91 -40.43
CA TYR A 419 0.97 0.64 -39.17
C TYR A 419 -0.47 1.10 -39.25
N HIS A 420 -1.36 0.40 -38.56
CA HIS A 420 -2.71 0.94 -38.30
C HIS A 420 -3.00 1.06 -36.79
N ALA A 421 -3.71 2.12 -36.40
CA ALA A 421 -4.15 2.31 -35.03
C ALA A 421 -5.31 1.34 -34.70
N LYS A 422 -5.14 0.57 -33.63
CA LYS A 422 -6.18 -0.35 -33.11
C LYS A 422 -7.28 0.40 -32.36
N TRP A 423 -6.93 1.52 -31.74
CA TRP A 423 -7.82 2.44 -31.04
C TRP A 423 -7.25 3.85 -31.03
N TRP A 424 -7.89 4.77 -30.31
CA TRP A 424 -7.45 6.16 -30.21
C TRP A 424 -6.05 6.29 -29.62
N THR A 425 -5.19 7.12 -30.23
CA THR A 425 -3.84 7.38 -29.75
C THR A 425 -3.35 8.78 -30.13
N LEU A 426 -2.49 9.34 -29.27
CA LEU A 426 -1.74 10.58 -29.48
C LEU A 426 -0.34 10.42 -28.92
N ASN A 427 0.68 10.78 -29.70
CA ASN A 427 2.09 10.74 -29.31
C ASN A 427 2.68 9.35 -28.96
N GLU A 428 2.01 8.26 -29.34
CA GLU A 428 2.55 6.92 -29.17
C GLU A 428 3.26 6.46 -30.45
N ASN A 429 4.57 6.14 -30.31
CA ASN A 429 5.42 5.75 -31.43
C ASN A 429 5.01 4.37 -31.96
N PRO A 430 4.70 4.22 -33.28
CA PRO A 430 4.27 2.94 -33.85
C PRO A 430 5.25 1.80 -33.64
N SER A 431 6.56 2.03 -33.82
CA SER A 431 7.57 0.97 -33.66
C SER A 431 7.82 0.54 -32.20
N ALA A 432 7.35 1.31 -31.24
CA ALA A 432 7.39 0.96 -29.81
C ALA A 432 6.14 0.19 -29.35
N SER A 433 5.14 0.05 -30.20
CA SER A 433 3.90 -0.69 -29.93
C SER A 433 4.18 -2.19 -30.03
N GLY A 434 4.21 -2.87 -28.88
CA GLY A 434 4.20 -4.33 -28.84
C GLY A 434 2.86 -4.93 -29.29
N GLN A 435 2.74 -6.25 -29.24
CA GLN A 435 1.51 -6.99 -29.64
C GLN A 435 0.21 -6.42 -29.04
N TRP A 436 0.28 -5.80 -27.86
CA TRP A 436 -0.84 -5.23 -27.13
C TRP A 436 -0.86 -3.68 -27.13
N GLY A 437 0.07 -3.05 -27.85
CA GLY A 437 0.10 -1.59 -27.99
C GLY A 437 -0.95 -1.07 -28.97
N VAL A 438 -1.06 0.25 -29.08
CA VAL A 438 -2.09 0.94 -29.88
C VAL A 438 -1.90 0.76 -31.39
N TRP A 439 -0.70 0.43 -31.86
CA TRP A 439 -0.40 0.22 -33.25
C TRP A 439 -0.23 -1.26 -33.59
N SER A 440 -0.76 -1.68 -34.72
CA SER A 440 -0.45 -2.96 -35.37
C SER A 440 0.52 -2.71 -36.51
N ASP A 441 1.57 -3.47 -36.58
CA ASP A 441 2.52 -3.44 -37.70
C ASP A 441 1.90 -4.20 -38.88
N ASP A 442 1.69 -3.52 -40.01
CA ASP A 442 1.12 -4.08 -41.25
C ASP A 442 2.23 -4.61 -42.18
N GLY A 443 3.50 -4.42 -41.81
CA GLY A 443 4.65 -4.92 -42.54
C GLY A 443 5.53 -3.84 -43.17
N PRO A 444 6.67 -4.26 -43.74
CA PRO A 444 7.59 -3.32 -44.36
C PRO A 444 7.06 -2.77 -45.69
N CYS A 445 7.34 -1.51 -45.96
CA CYS A 445 7.05 -0.83 -47.21
C CYS A 445 8.39 -0.50 -48.04
#